data_26e1900e15fb82dc56dae30a8e2c6099
#
_entry.id   26e1900e15fb82dc56dae30a8e2c6099
#
_cell.length_a   1.000
_cell.length_b   1.000
_cell.length_c   1.000
_cell.angle_alpha   90.00
_cell.angle_beta   90.00
_cell.angle_gamma   90.00
#
_symmetry.space_group_name_H-M   'P 1'
#
loop_
_entity.id
_entity.type
_entity.pdbx_description
1 polymer ?
#
loop_
_entity_poly.entity_id
_entity_poly.type
_entity_poly.pdbx_seq_one_letter_code
_entity_poly.pdbx_strand_id
1 'polypeptide(L)'
;MHKLYVWATTLTLAGCSFAPAYQRPELPVPAQWPTSEKVGAGNTAVRSTSDALTEHPLAWRSFFTDLRLQQLIEIALDYNRDMRIAVARVEEAQALYGITHADRLPTVNLGVAQSAARTPAQLSPTLQTQTSRRYDVNLGMTAFELDFWGRVKNLDAAARANYLATAEAREAFRLNL
;
A
#
# COMPACT_ATOMS: atom_id res chain seq x y z
N MET A 1 28.21 38.51 6.49
CA MET A 1 26.90 38.64 5.80
C MET A 1 26.60 37.44 4.90
N HIS A 2 27.54 36.83 4.19
CA HIS A 2 27.27 35.63 3.35
C HIS A 2 26.75 34.41 4.08
N LYS A 3 27.16 34.16 5.32
CA LYS A 3 26.69 33.03 6.12
C LYS A 3 25.18 33.14 6.49
N LEU A 4 24.66 34.34 6.68
CA LEU A 4 23.25 34.58 6.98
C LEU A 4 22.36 34.31 5.76
N TYR A 5 22.80 34.64 4.55
CA TYR A 5 22.06 34.36 3.31
C TYR A 5 21.99 32.86 3.02
N VAL A 6 23.06 32.10 3.30
CA VAL A 6 23.09 30.63 3.14
C VAL A 6 22.10 29.97 4.09
N TRP A 7 21.98 30.43 5.34
CA TRP A 7 21.01 29.91 6.29
C TRP A 7 19.56 30.28 5.94
N ALA A 8 19.33 31.49 5.40
CA ALA A 8 18.01 31.91 4.97
C ALA A 8 17.53 31.15 3.73
N THR A 9 18.41 30.82 2.77
CA THR A 9 18.06 30.02 1.59
C THR A 9 17.84 28.55 1.91
N THR A 10 18.50 27.97 2.91
CA THR A 10 18.23 26.60 3.35
C THR A 10 16.90 26.44 4.09
N LEU A 11 16.44 27.46 4.79
CA LEU A 11 15.15 27.42 5.49
C LEU A 11 13.94 27.48 4.55
N THR A 12 14.07 28.06 3.37
CA THR A 12 12.97 28.17 2.40
C THR A 12 12.74 26.91 1.56
N LEU A 13 13.68 25.96 1.54
CA LEU A 13 13.52 24.67 0.85
C LEU A 13 12.87 23.58 1.73
N ALA A 14 12.66 23.84 3.01
CA ALA A 14 12.05 22.86 3.91
C ALA A 14 10.53 22.83 3.76
N GLY A 15 10.03 22.11 2.75
CA GLY A 15 8.72 21.50 2.80
C GLY A 15 7.55 22.25 2.20
N CYS A 16 7.50 22.32 0.89
CA CYS A 16 6.23 22.60 0.20
C CYS A 16 5.56 21.29 -0.25
N SER A 17 5.08 20.50 0.70
CA SER A 17 4.06 19.51 0.35
C SER A 17 2.71 20.22 0.31
N PHE A 18 2.08 20.27 -0.87
CA PHE A 18 0.72 20.83 -1.04
C PHE A 18 -0.38 19.84 -0.61
N ALA A 19 -0.03 18.62 -0.21
CA ALA A 19 -1.00 17.66 0.24
C ALA A 19 -1.46 18.01 1.66
N PRO A 20 -2.79 18.09 1.92
CA PRO A 20 -3.31 18.29 3.26
C PRO A 20 -2.95 17.09 4.15
N ALA A 21 -2.64 17.37 5.43
CA ALA A 21 -2.45 16.30 6.40
C ALA A 21 -3.78 15.56 6.61
N TYR A 22 -3.74 14.23 6.52
CA TYR A 22 -4.92 13.42 6.82
C TYR A 22 -5.28 13.54 8.29
N GLN A 23 -6.53 13.92 8.55
CA GLN A 23 -7.13 13.92 9.88
C GLN A 23 -8.30 12.94 9.88
N ARG A 24 -8.26 11.98 10.81
CA ARG A 24 -9.37 11.04 10.96
C ARG A 24 -10.60 11.80 11.44
N PRO A 25 -11.74 11.75 10.73
CA PRO A 25 -12.98 12.34 11.22
C PRO A 25 -13.41 11.72 12.54
N GLU A 26 -13.99 12.53 13.43
CA GLU A 26 -14.63 12.00 14.63
C GLU A 26 -15.81 11.11 14.24
N LEU A 27 -16.00 10.04 15.00
CA LEU A 27 -17.14 9.16 14.77
C LEU A 27 -18.43 9.92 15.08
N PRO A 28 -19.45 9.90 14.18
CA PRO A 28 -20.72 10.61 14.39
C PRO A 28 -21.63 9.90 15.40
N VAL A 29 -21.08 9.02 16.21
CA VAL A 29 -21.81 8.25 17.23
C VAL A 29 -21.32 8.64 18.62
N PRO A 30 -22.18 8.69 19.64
CA PRO A 30 -21.76 8.94 21.01
C PRO A 30 -20.73 7.91 21.47
N ALA A 31 -19.72 8.34 22.22
CA ALA A 31 -18.69 7.46 22.77
C ALA A 31 -19.25 6.42 23.77
N GLN A 32 -20.46 6.66 24.29
CA GLN A 32 -21.15 5.75 25.19
C GLN A 32 -22.56 5.51 24.67
N TRP A 33 -22.98 4.25 24.66
CA TRP A 33 -24.37 3.90 24.41
C TRP A 33 -25.22 4.45 25.56
N PRO A 34 -26.43 5.00 25.30
CA PRO A 34 -27.33 5.37 26.35
C PRO A 34 -27.66 4.12 27.17
N THR A 35 -27.08 4.05 28.36
CA THR A 35 -27.43 3.00 29.31
C THR A 35 -28.87 3.23 29.69
N SER A 36 -29.76 2.28 29.43
CA SER A 36 -31.12 2.33 29.90
C SER A 36 -31.15 2.37 31.43
N GLU A 37 -31.07 3.57 31.99
CA GLU A 37 -31.48 3.79 33.37
C GLU A 37 -32.99 3.54 33.44
N LYS A 38 -33.38 2.31 33.64
CA LYS A 38 -34.65 1.86 34.30
C LYS A 38 -34.97 0.42 33.89
N VAL A 39 -34.20 -0.53 34.30
CA VAL A 39 -34.76 -1.85 34.62
C VAL A 39 -34.45 -2.11 36.10
N GLY A 40 -35.50 -2.28 36.84
CA GLY A 40 -35.67 -2.35 38.25
C GLY A 40 -34.59 -2.97 39.10
N ALA A 41 -34.51 -2.48 40.30
CA ALA A 41 -33.72 -2.93 41.43
C ALA A 41 -33.60 -4.46 41.51
N GLY A 42 -32.49 -4.99 41.01
CA GLY A 42 -32.03 -6.35 41.24
C GLY A 42 -30.52 -6.33 41.23
N ASN A 43 -29.92 -6.50 42.42
CA ASN A 43 -28.48 -6.53 42.64
C ASN A 43 -27.78 -7.53 41.72
N THR A 44 -27.33 -7.04 40.57
CA THR A 44 -26.18 -7.66 39.88
C THR A 44 -25.31 -6.51 39.43
N ALA A 45 -24.22 -6.28 40.17
CA ALA A 45 -23.19 -5.34 39.81
C ALA A 45 -22.61 -5.77 38.46
N VAL A 46 -23.20 -5.27 37.38
CA VAL A 46 -22.55 -5.26 36.05
C VAL A 46 -21.39 -4.28 36.23
N ARG A 47 -20.21 -4.83 36.48
CA ARG A 47 -18.95 -4.09 36.42
C ARG A 47 -18.93 -3.30 35.13
N SER A 48 -19.06 -2.00 35.27
CA SER A 48 -18.72 -1.03 34.21
C SER A 48 -17.23 -1.16 33.97
N THR A 49 -16.82 -2.12 33.17
CA THR A 49 -15.47 -2.20 32.63
C THR A 49 -15.37 -1.22 31.48
N SER A 50 -15.21 0.06 31.83
CA SER A 50 -14.76 1.10 30.89
C SER A 50 -13.37 0.83 30.31
N ASP A 51 -12.72 -0.26 30.72
CA ASP A 51 -11.42 -0.72 30.22
C ASP A 51 -11.49 -1.76 29.07
N ALA A 52 -12.69 -2.10 28.60
CA ALA A 52 -12.86 -3.16 27.57
C ALA A 52 -13.08 -2.60 26.15
N LEU A 53 -12.85 -1.31 25.92
CA LEU A 53 -12.76 -0.76 24.55
C LEU A 53 -11.33 -0.85 23.99
N THR A 54 -10.48 -1.65 24.60
CA THR A 54 -9.33 -2.19 23.88
C THR A 54 -9.90 -3.14 22.83
N GLU A 55 -9.80 -2.74 21.56
CA GLU A 55 -10.18 -3.38 20.32
C GLU A 55 -9.82 -4.87 20.24
N HIS A 56 -10.40 -5.68 21.09
CA HIS A 56 -10.44 -7.10 20.81
C HIS A 56 -11.74 -7.32 20.03
N PRO A 57 -11.65 -7.68 18.75
CA PRO A 57 -12.81 -8.16 18.03
C PRO A 57 -13.38 -9.29 18.89
N LEU A 58 -14.62 -9.09 19.40
CA LEU A 58 -15.33 -10.12 20.14
C LEU A 58 -15.16 -11.40 19.31
N ALA A 59 -14.43 -12.37 19.87
CA ALA A 59 -14.19 -13.61 19.17
C ALA A 59 -15.57 -14.19 18.87
N TRP A 60 -15.98 -14.23 17.60
CA TRP A 60 -17.30 -14.69 17.18
C TRP A 60 -17.71 -16.03 17.83
N ARG A 61 -16.71 -16.88 18.16
CA ARG A 61 -16.90 -18.13 18.90
C ARG A 61 -17.42 -17.94 20.32
N SER A 62 -17.10 -16.82 20.99
CA SER A 62 -17.63 -16.51 22.32
C SER A 62 -19.03 -15.88 22.24
N PHE A 63 -19.35 -15.28 21.09
CA PHE A 63 -20.66 -14.69 20.84
C PHE A 63 -21.70 -15.75 20.43
N PHE A 64 -21.34 -16.64 19.52
CA PHE A 64 -22.19 -17.76 19.07
C PHE A 64 -21.86 -19.02 19.87
N THR A 65 -22.73 -19.45 20.77
CA THR A 65 -22.48 -20.60 21.66
C THR A 65 -22.91 -21.96 21.07
N ASP A 66 -23.67 -21.96 19.97
CA ASP A 66 -24.11 -23.20 19.27
C ASP A 66 -22.94 -23.75 18.44
N LEU A 67 -22.50 -24.98 18.77
CA LEU A 67 -21.40 -25.65 18.07
C LEU A 67 -21.69 -25.89 16.57
N ARG A 68 -22.94 -26.17 16.21
CA ARG A 68 -23.32 -26.39 14.80
C ARG A 68 -23.21 -25.09 14.01
N LEU A 69 -23.64 -23.98 14.61
CA LEU A 69 -23.50 -22.67 14.00
C LEU A 69 -22.04 -22.28 13.87
N GLN A 70 -21.20 -22.56 14.86
CA GLN A 70 -19.76 -22.33 14.77
C GLN A 70 -19.11 -23.08 13.60
N GLN A 71 -19.47 -24.36 13.42
CA GLN A 71 -18.97 -25.16 12.29
C GLN A 71 -19.43 -24.61 10.93
N LEU A 72 -20.67 -24.15 10.83
CA LEU A 72 -21.17 -23.52 9.59
C LEU A 72 -20.43 -22.23 9.28
N ILE A 73 -20.18 -21.39 10.28
CA ILE A 73 -19.41 -20.14 10.11
C ILE A 73 -17.96 -20.47 9.65
N GLU A 74 -17.32 -21.45 10.25
CA GLU A 74 -15.96 -21.88 9.81
C GLU A 74 -15.95 -22.31 8.35
N ILE A 75 -16.89 -23.18 7.96
CA ILE A 75 -17.02 -23.64 6.57
C ILE A 75 -17.29 -22.45 5.64
N ALA A 76 -18.16 -21.51 6.04
CA ALA A 76 -18.43 -20.32 5.24
C ALA A 76 -17.17 -19.46 5.05
N LEU A 77 -16.42 -19.21 6.12
CA LEU A 77 -15.19 -18.38 6.06
C LEU A 77 -14.10 -19.04 5.19
N ASP A 78 -13.96 -20.37 5.24
CA ASP A 78 -12.90 -21.10 4.54
C ASP A 78 -13.21 -21.35 3.06
N TYR A 79 -14.49 -21.63 2.75
CA TYR A 79 -14.88 -22.07 1.41
C TYR A 79 -15.63 -21.01 0.59
N ASN A 80 -15.98 -19.87 1.17
CA ASN A 80 -16.67 -18.82 0.43
C ASN A 80 -15.76 -18.26 -0.68
N ARG A 81 -16.30 -18.25 -1.91
CA ARG A 81 -15.56 -17.80 -3.09
C ARG A 81 -15.34 -16.28 -3.10
N ASP A 82 -16.31 -15.53 -2.60
CA ASP A 82 -16.22 -14.06 -2.55
C ASP A 82 -15.19 -13.62 -1.50
N MET A 83 -15.05 -14.39 -0.40
CA MET A 83 -13.98 -14.17 0.57
C MET A 83 -12.59 -14.37 -0.07
N ARG A 84 -12.44 -15.39 -0.92
CA ARG A 84 -11.19 -15.62 -1.67
C ARG A 84 -10.91 -14.48 -2.67
N ILE A 85 -11.95 -13.95 -3.31
CA ILE A 85 -11.83 -12.77 -4.18
C ILE A 85 -11.40 -11.55 -3.36
N ALA A 86 -11.97 -11.35 -2.17
CA ALA A 86 -11.59 -10.25 -1.29
C ALA A 86 -10.11 -10.34 -0.86
N VAL A 87 -9.61 -11.54 -0.56
CA VAL A 87 -8.18 -11.76 -0.27
C VAL A 87 -7.31 -11.42 -1.49
N ALA A 88 -7.66 -11.93 -2.67
CA ALA A 88 -6.91 -11.64 -3.91
C ALA A 88 -6.86 -10.14 -4.24
N ARG A 89 -7.96 -9.40 -3.97
CA ARG A 89 -7.98 -7.93 -4.13
C ARG A 89 -7.03 -7.21 -3.18
N VAL A 90 -6.86 -7.71 -1.96
CA VAL A 90 -5.86 -7.15 -1.02
C VAL A 90 -4.45 -7.38 -1.56
N GLU A 91 -4.16 -8.59 -2.08
CA GLU A 91 -2.85 -8.91 -2.68
C GLU A 91 -2.58 -8.05 -3.92
N GLU A 92 -3.57 -7.84 -4.78
CA GLU A 92 -3.50 -6.93 -5.92
C GLU A 92 -3.19 -5.49 -5.48
N ALA A 93 -3.93 -4.97 -4.51
CA ALA A 93 -3.72 -3.61 -3.99
C ALA A 93 -2.33 -3.46 -3.35
N GLN A 94 -1.83 -4.50 -2.67
CA GLN A 94 -0.48 -4.53 -2.12
C GLN A 94 0.59 -4.50 -3.21
N ALA A 95 0.41 -5.26 -4.28
CA ALA A 95 1.32 -5.27 -5.42
C ALA A 95 1.35 -3.91 -6.14
N LEU A 96 0.20 -3.29 -6.36
CA LEU A 96 0.08 -1.95 -6.94
C LEU A 96 0.75 -0.89 -6.06
N TYR A 97 0.58 -0.98 -4.74
CA TYR A 97 1.32 -0.13 -3.81
C TYR A 97 2.83 -0.33 -3.97
N GLY A 98 3.30 -1.58 -4.06
CA GLY A 98 4.72 -1.90 -4.26
C GLY A 98 5.30 -1.28 -5.54
N ILE A 99 4.54 -1.27 -6.64
CA ILE A 99 4.93 -0.61 -7.90
C ILE A 99 5.09 0.90 -7.69
N THR A 100 4.08 1.55 -7.11
CA THR A 100 4.12 3.01 -6.86
C THR A 100 5.24 3.39 -5.88
N HIS A 101 5.51 2.53 -4.88
CA HIS A 101 6.61 2.72 -3.94
C HIS A 101 7.98 2.64 -4.61
N ALA A 102 8.13 1.77 -5.61
CA ALA A 102 9.38 1.64 -6.38
C ALA A 102 9.71 2.90 -7.18
N ASP A 103 8.73 3.71 -7.58
CA ASP A 103 8.93 5.00 -8.29
C ASP A 103 9.73 6.03 -7.46
N ARG A 104 9.86 5.82 -6.15
CA ARG A 104 10.71 6.62 -5.26
C ARG A 104 12.20 6.36 -5.41
N LEU A 105 12.55 5.28 -6.11
CA LEU A 105 13.92 4.85 -6.32
C LEU A 105 14.28 4.95 -7.81
N PRO A 106 15.55 5.23 -8.14
CA PRO A 106 16.00 5.23 -9.52
C PRO A 106 15.90 3.83 -10.13
N THR A 107 15.35 3.74 -11.35
CA THR A 107 15.33 2.49 -12.10
C THR A 107 16.67 2.26 -12.77
N VAL A 108 17.35 1.19 -12.36
CA VAL A 108 18.63 0.76 -12.93
C VAL A 108 18.41 -0.38 -13.90
N ASN A 109 18.88 -0.20 -15.14
CA ASN A 109 18.76 -1.19 -16.20
C ASN A 109 20.13 -1.71 -16.61
N LEU A 110 20.25 -3.02 -16.75
CA LEU A 110 21.37 -3.71 -17.39
C LEU A 110 20.95 -4.13 -18.78
N GLY A 111 21.61 -3.58 -19.79
CA GLY A 111 21.41 -3.95 -21.18
C GLY A 111 22.57 -4.80 -21.71
N VAL A 112 22.24 -5.89 -22.39
CA VAL A 112 23.21 -6.71 -23.14
C VAL A 112 22.69 -6.83 -24.56
N ALA A 113 23.51 -6.42 -25.52
CA ALA A 113 23.18 -6.49 -26.93
C ALA A 113 24.30 -7.12 -27.73
N GLN A 114 23.93 -7.93 -28.71
CA GLN A 114 24.83 -8.44 -29.74
C GLN A 114 24.36 -7.95 -31.11
N SER A 115 25.24 -7.35 -31.85
CA SER A 115 25.01 -7.03 -33.28
C SER A 115 26.01 -7.72 -34.15
N ALA A 116 25.53 -8.23 -35.31
CA ALA A 116 26.39 -8.80 -36.33
C ALA A 116 26.03 -8.17 -37.67
N ALA A 117 27.03 -7.62 -38.35
CA ALA A 117 26.87 -7.01 -39.66
C ALA A 117 27.84 -7.65 -40.67
N ARG A 118 27.33 -7.98 -41.84
CA ARG A 118 28.14 -8.45 -42.96
C ARG A 118 28.19 -7.36 -44.02
N THR A 119 29.39 -6.82 -44.28
CA THR A 119 29.64 -5.84 -45.32
C THR A 119 30.09 -6.57 -46.57
N PRO A 120 29.34 -6.48 -47.71
CA PRO A 120 29.76 -7.06 -48.99
C PRO A 120 31.06 -6.44 -49.50
N ALA A 121 31.81 -7.17 -50.33
CA ALA A 121 33.11 -6.72 -50.90
C ALA A 121 33.01 -5.36 -51.60
N GLN A 122 31.89 -5.10 -52.31
CA GLN A 122 31.65 -3.85 -53.06
C GLN A 122 31.55 -2.60 -52.16
N LEU A 123 31.16 -2.76 -50.87
CA LEU A 123 31.00 -1.70 -49.90
C LEU A 123 32.15 -1.64 -48.89
N SER A 124 33.10 -2.59 -48.97
CA SER A 124 34.22 -2.66 -48.09
C SER A 124 35.40 -1.88 -48.67
N PRO A 125 36.09 -1.03 -47.89
CA PRO A 125 37.32 -0.34 -48.32
C PRO A 125 38.44 -1.30 -48.76
N THR A 126 38.42 -2.55 -48.28
CA THR A 126 39.39 -3.59 -48.58
C THR A 126 38.97 -4.46 -49.78
N LEU A 127 37.82 -4.20 -50.41
CA LEU A 127 37.21 -5.02 -51.50
C LEU A 127 37.05 -6.49 -51.10
N GLN A 128 36.93 -6.78 -49.82
CA GLN A 128 36.67 -8.12 -49.27
C GLN A 128 35.41 -8.12 -48.42
N THR A 129 34.68 -9.25 -48.47
CA THR A 129 33.54 -9.40 -47.55
C THR A 129 34.03 -9.50 -46.12
N GLN A 130 33.54 -8.59 -45.28
CA GLN A 130 33.88 -8.53 -43.87
C GLN A 130 32.66 -8.76 -43.01
N THR A 131 32.79 -9.63 -42.00
CA THR A 131 31.77 -9.81 -40.95
C THR A 131 32.28 -9.23 -39.65
N SER A 132 31.58 -8.23 -39.15
CA SER A 132 31.85 -7.66 -37.83
C SER A 132 30.83 -8.18 -36.81
N ARG A 133 31.29 -8.43 -35.59
CA ARG A 133 30.45 -8.77 -34.44
C ARG A 133 30.77 -7.82 -33.32
N ARG A 134 29.75 -7.27 -32.74
CA ARG A 134 29.87 -6.34 -31.60
C ARG A 134 29.02 -6.83 -30.44
N TYR A 135 29.58 -6.81 -29.26
CA TYR A 135 28.91 -7.11 -28.01
C TYR A 135 28.93 -5.86 -27.16
N ASP A 136 27.77 -5.39 -26.76
CA ASP A 136 27.62 -4.21 -25.94
C ASP A 136 27.00 -4.64 -24.59
N VAL A 137 27.63 -4.21 -23.51
CA VAL A 137 27.09 -4.34 -22.16
C VAL A 137 27.01 -2.94 -21.59
N ASN A 138 25.82 -2.51 -21.20
CA ASN A 138 25.60 -1.20 -20.63
C ASN A 138 24.79 -1.30 -19.34
N LEU A 139 25.18 -0.49 -18.36
CA LEU A 139 24.42 -0.23 -17.16
C LEU A 139 23.99 1.22 -17.22
N GLY A 140 22.69 1.47 -17.07
CA GLY A 140 22.16 2.81 -17.16
C GLY A 140 20.98 3.06 -16.25
N MET A 141 20.78 4.29 -15.87
CA MET A 141 19.58 4.80 -15.23
C MET A 141 18.79 5.58 -16.28
N THR A 142 17.58 5.12 -16.58
CA THR A 142 16.77 5.65 -17.69
C THR A 142 16.05 6.93 -17.34
N ALA A 143 15.46 7.00 -16.16
CA ALA A 143 14.78 8.19 -15.64
C ALA A 143 14.70 8.10 -14.13
N PHE A 144 14.87 9.24 -13.48
CA PHE A 144 14.62 9.42 -12.06
C PHE A 144 14.11 10.83 -11.83
N GLU A 145 12.99 10.97 -11.11
CA GLU A 145 12.43 12.25 -10.73
C GLU A 145 12.88 12.63 -9.32
N LEU A 146 13.58 13.75 -9.21
CA LEU A 146 13.89 14.35 -7.92
C LEU A 146 12.63 15.02 -7.37
N ASP A 147 12.06 14.44 -6.32
CA ASP A 147 10.77 14.86 -5.76
C ASP A 147 10.92 16.01 -4.75
N PHE A 148 11.14 17.21 -5.25
CA PHE A 148 11.29 18.42 -4.42
C PHE A 148 9.96 18.87 -3.78
N TRP A 149 8.83 18.60 -4.43
CA TRP A 149 7.49 19.03 -3.99
C TRP A 149 6.63 17.91 -3.39
N GLY A 150 7.18 16.73 -3.26
CA GLY A 150 6.48 15.59 -2.66
C GLY A 150 5.42 14.96 -3.56
N ARG A 151 5.48 15.11 -4.89
CA ARG A 151 4.54 14.49 -5.83
C ARG A 151 4.57 12.96 -5.70
N VAL A 152 5.75 12.36 -5.86
CA VAL A 152 5.95 10.91 -5.80
C VAL A 152 5.68 10.39 -4.39
N LYS A 153 6.14 11.12 -3.36
CA LYS A 153 5.86 10.81 -1.96
C LYS A 153 4.35 10.79 -1.66
N ASN A 154 3.59 11.74 -2.20
CA ASN A 154 2.15 11.80 -1.97
C ASN A 154 1.38 10.73 -2.76
N LEU A 155 1.85 10.35 -3.96
CA LEU A 155 1.31 9.22 -4.71
C LEU A 155 1.54 7.89 -3.97
N ASP A 156 2.74 7.69 -3.41
CA ASP A 156 3.06 6.56 -2.55
C ASP A 156 2.14 6.48 -1.32
N ALA A 157 1.94 7.62 -0.65
CA ALA A 157 1.02 7.70 0.49
C ALA A 157 -0.44 7.39 0.11
N ALA A 158 -0.89 7.87 -1.06
CA ALA A 158 -2.23 7.57 -1.58
C ALA A 158 -2.39 6.09 -1.94
N ALA A 159 -1.40 5.49 -2.60
CA ALA A 159 -1.41 4.07 -2.91
C ALA A 159 -1.42 3.19 -1.64
N ARG A 160 -0.65 3.58 -0.62
CA ARG A 160 -0.69 2.93 0.69
C ARG A 160 -2.05 3.02 1.35
N ALA A 161 -2.68 4.20 1.32
CA ALA A 161 -4.00 4.40 1.89
C ALA A 161 -5.05 3.54 1.17
N ASN A 162 -4.97 3.41 -0.16
CA ASN A 162 -5.85 2.54 -0.94
C ASN A 162 -5.65 1.05 -0.59
N TYR A 163 -4.41 0.60 -0.43
CA TYR A 163 -4.11 -0.75 0.05
C TYR A 163 -4.76 -1.02 1.41
N LEU A 164 -4.59 -0.10 2.39
CA LEU A 164 -5.17 -0.24 3.71
C LEU A 164 -6.71 -0.24 3.65
N ALA A 165 -7.32 0.63 2.84
CA ALA A 165 -8.78 0.65 2.63
C ALA A 165 -9.29 -0.69 2.07
N THR A 166 -8.55 -1.32 1.16
CA THR A 166 -8.91 -2.64 0.62
C THR A 166 -8.80 -3.74 1.68
N ALA A 167 -7.78 -3.66 2.56
CA ALA A 167 -7.65 -4.59 3.68
C ALA A 167 -8.82 -4.47 4.68
N GLU A 168 -9.24 -3.24 5.01
CA GLU A 168 -10.41 -3.00 5.87
C GLU A 168 -11.72 -3.44 5.19
N ALA A 169 -11.85 -3.26 3.87
CA ALA A 169 -13.01 -3.74 3.11
C ALA A 169 -13.12 -5.28 3.17
N ARG A 170 -12.00 -6.01 3.17
CA ARG A 170 -11.98 -7.47 3.38
C ARG A 170 -12.52 -7.83 4.76
N GLU A 171 -12.10 -7.11 5.81
CA GLU A 171 -12.60 -7.37 7.17
C GLU A 171 -14.10 -7.04 7.29
N ALA A 172 -14.55 -5.94 6.68
CA ALA A 172 -15.97 -5.61 6.61
C ALA A 172 -16.78 -6.72 5.90
N PHE A 173 -16.25 -7.27 4.80
CA PHE A 173 -16.87 -8.40 4.11
C PHE A 173 -16.93 -9.65 5.01
N ARG A 174 -15.86 -9.95 5.75
CA ARG A 174 -15.83 -11.07 6.71
C ARG A 174 -16.90 -10.97 7.79
N LEU A 175 -17.16 -9.73 8.26
CA LEU A 175 -18.19 -9.48 9.27
C LEU A 175 -19.61 -9.61 8.70
N ASN A 176 -19.80 -9.34 7.40
CA ASN A 176 -21.10 -9.45 6.74
C ASN A 176 -21.43 -10.89 6.33
N LEU A 177 -20.45 -11.73 6.16
CA LEU A 177 -20.60 -13.15 5.84
C LEU A 177 -21.04 -13.95 7.04
#